data_f952d18289bce1319981fd523e46cd3d
#
_entry.id   f952d18289bce1319981fd523e46cd3d
#
_cell.length_a   1.000
_cell.length_b   1.000
_cell.length_c   1.000
_cell.angle_alpha   90.00
_cell.angle_beta   90.00
_cell.angle_gamma   90.00
#
_symmetry.space_group_name_H-M   'P 1'
#
loop_
_entity.id
_entity.type
_entity.pdbx_description
1 polymer ?
#
loop_
_entity_poly.entity_id
_entity_poly.type
_entity_poly.pdbx_seq_one_letter_code
_entity_poly.pdbx_strand_id
1 'polypeptide(L)'
;MRIPKIYLETSVFNFYFADDAPDKKQDTLKLFEEIVAGLYIPYTSAYVMQELVRADEPKQCQMVGLIEKYDMRFLEQNNTIRTLAGMYVSEGIIPEKHLTDALHIAAATVNDLDVVVSYNFQHIVKRKTVTMTEVVNLREGYKRIGIFSPTEVIESD
;
A
#
# COMPACT_ATOMS: atom_id res chain seq x y z
N MET A 1 12.30 16.34 12.69
CA MET A 1 12.34 15.18 11.80
C MET A 1 10.94 14.87 11.27
N ARG A 2 10.84 14.67 9.98
CA ARG A 2 9.53 14.43 9.35
C ARG A 2 9.08 12.98 9.59
N ILE A 3 7.81 12.81 9.93
CA ILE A 3 7.23 11.47 10.10
C ILE A 3 6.88 10.91 8.72
N PRO A 4 7.38 9.70 8.37
CA PRO A 4 7.08 9.12 7.06
C PRO A 4 5.59 8.85 6.86
N LYS A 5 5.12 9.12 5.66
CA LYS A 5 3.75 8.84 5.22
C LYS A 5 3.75 7.50 4.51
N ILE A 6 3.00 6.55 5.01
CA ILE A 6 2.94 5.21 4.46
C ILE A 6 1.57 4.88 3.91
N TYR A 7 1.56 4.20 2.76
CA TYR A 7 0.35 3.72 2.11
C TYR A 7 0.16 2.25 2.45
N LEU A 8 -0.97 1.91 3.04
CA LEU A 8 -1.28 0.53 3.43
C LEU A 8 -2.14 -0.12 2.34
N GLU A 9 -1.55 -1.02 1.57
CA GLU A 9 -2.24 -1.74 0.51
C GLU A 9 -3.13 -2.84 1.12
N THR A 10 -4.09 -3.32 0.36
CA THR A 10 -5.15 -4.23 0.82
C THR A 10 -4.65 -5.46 1.57
N SER A 11 -3.53 -6.05 1.15
CA SER A 11 -2.97 -7.25 1.80
C SER A 11 -2.62 -7.02 3.27
N VAL A 12 -2.25 -5.79 3.64
CA VAL A 12 -1.93 -5.45 5.02
C VAL A 12 -3.18 -5.59 5.89
N PHE A 13 -4.33 -5.17 5.39
CA PHE A 13 -5.61 -5.34 6.09
C PHE A 13 -5.94 -6.83 6.28
N ASN A 14 -5.71 -7.64 5.24
CA ASN A 14 -5.95 -9.08 5.32
C ASN A 14 -5.10 -9.76 6.38
N PHE A 15 -3.81 -9.47 6.41
CA PHE A 15 -2.89 -10.14 7.34
C PHE A 15 -3.04 -9.67 8.78
N TYR A 16 -3.68 -8.55 9.01
CA TYR A 16 -4.02 -8.11 10.38
C TYR A 16 -4.88 -9.16 11.10
N PHE A 17 -5.70 -9.90 10.36
CA PHE A 17 -6.63 -10.90 10.90
C PHE A 17 -6.27 -12.33 10.51
N ALA A 18 -5.09 -12.56 9.93
CA ALA A 18 -4.73 -13.86 9.34
C ALA A 18 -4.17 -14.84 10.37
N ASP A 19 -5.06 -15.52 11.11
CA ASP A 19 -4.66 -16.51 12.10
C ASP A 19 -3.93 -17.70 11.48
N ASP A 20 -4.17 -17.98 10.20
CA ASP A 20 -3.51 -19.06 9.44
C ASP A 20 -2.10 -18.67 8.96
N ALA A 21 -1.69 -17.42 9.13
CA ALA A 21 -0.36 -16.93 8.78
C ALA A 21 0.23 -16.15 9.97
N PRO A 22 0.58 -16.83 11.07
CA PRO A 22 0.92 -16.17 12.34
C PRO A 22 2.12 -15.23 12.25
N ASP A 23 3.12 -15.56 11.45
CA ASP A 23 4.30 -14.71 11.32
C ASP A 23 3.97 -13.36 10.65
N LYS A 24 3.22 -13.41 9.56
CA LYS A 24 2.79 -12.20 8.87
C LYS A 24 1.80 -11.39 9.71
N LYS A 25 0.90 -12.08 10.41
CA LYS A 25 -0.01 -11.41 11.33
C LYS A 25 0.75 -10.67 12.41
N GLN A 26 1.75 -11.30 13.00
CA GLN A 26 2.56 -10.69 14.05
C GLN A 26 3.30 -9.44 13.55
N ASP A 27 3.92 -9.51 12.37
CA ASP A 27 4.58 -8.37 11.77
C ASP A 27 3.61 -7.23 11.47
N THR A 28 2.41 -7.58 11.02
CA THR A 28 1.36 -6.60 10.74
C THR A 28 0.92 -5.89 12.03
N LEU A 29 0.69 -6.65 13.10
CA LEU A 29 0.31 -6.08 14.39
C LEU A 29 1.41 -5.17 14.93
N LYS A 30 2.67 -5.55 14.75
CA LYS A 30 3.82 -4.73 15.15
C LYS A 30 3.84 -3.42 14.38
N LEU A 31 3.57 -3.45 13.07
CA LEU A 31 3.47 -2.24 12.26
C LEU A 31 2.41 -1.29 12.81
N PHE A 32 1.24 -1.82 13.16
CA PHE A 32 0.17 -0.98 13.71
C PHE A 32 0.50 -0.45 15.10
N GLU A 33 1.26 -1.18 15.91
CA GLU A 33 1.78 -0.65 17.17
C GLU A 33 2.70 0.55 16.92
N GLU A 34 3.54 0.48 15.89
CA GLU A 34 4.42 1.58 15.51
C GLU A 34 3.65 2.78 14.97
N ILE A 35 2.55 2.54 14.27
CA ILE A 35 1.64 3.60 13.82
C ILE A 35 1.05 4.31 15.04
N VAL A 36 0.56 3.57 16.01
CA VAL A 36 -0.01 4.15 17.24
C VAL A 36 1.05 4.95 18.01
N ALA A 37 2.29 4.47 18.00
CA ALA A 37 3.41 5.16 18.65
C ALA A 37 3.85 6.43 17.90
N GLY A 38 3.26 6.72 16.74
CA GLY A 38 3.55 7.94 15.98
C GLY A 38 4.75 7.85 15.06
N LEU A 39 5.25 6.64 14.77
CA LEU A 39 6.40 6.47 13.89
C LEU A 39 6.06 6.68 12.42
N TYR A 40 4.79 6.50 12.05
CA TYR A 40 4.31 6.63 10.67
C TYR A 40 2.93 7.29 10.64
N ILE A 41 2.65 7.99 9.55
CA ILE A 41 1.30 8.50 9.26
C ILE A 41 0.66 7.54 8.25
N PRO A 42 -0.43 6.81 8.61
CA PRO A 42 -1.02 5.83 7.73
C PRO A 42 -1.99 6.44 6.73
N TYR A 43 -1.93 5.97 5.50
CA TYR A 43 -2.83 6.33 4.41
C TYR A 43 -3.43 5.07 3.80
N THR A 44 -4.64 5.18 3.31
CA THR A 44 -5.27 4.18 2.47
C THR A 44 -6.00 4.88 1.33
N SER A 45 -6.80 4.17 0.53
CA SER A 45 -7.40 4.78 -0.65
C SER A 45 -8.72 4.17 -1.03
N ALA A 46 -9.41 4.84 -1.97
CA ALA A 46 -10.61 4.31 -2.61
C ALA A 46 -10.34 2.96 -3.29
N TYR A 47 -9.14 2.74 -3.81
CA TYR A 47 -8.78 1.47 -4.45
C TYR A 47 -8.71 0.31 -3.44
N VAL A 48 -8.18 0.58 -2.24
CA VAL A 48 -8.20 -0.38 -1.14
C VAL A 48 -9.65 -0.67 -0.74
N MET A 49 -10.46 0.38 -0.56
CA MET A 49 -11.85 0.22 -0.16
C MET A 49 -12.62 -0.65 -1.16
N GLN A 50 -12.40 -0.47 -2.46
CA GLN A 50 -13.05 -1.28 -3.49
C GLN A 50 -12.70 -2.76 -3.37
N GLU A 51 -11.50 -3.08 -2.92
CA GLU A 51 -11.08 -4.47 -2.70
C GLU A 51 -11.65 -5.01 -1.38
N LEU A 52 -11.64 -4.20 -0.32
CA LEU A 52 -12.15 -4.64 0.98
C LEU A 52 -13.63 -5.01 0.95
N VAL A 53 -14.43 -4.25 0.20
CA VAL A 53 -15.89 -4.49 0.13
C VAL A 53 -16.25 -5.75 -0.65
N ARG A 54 -15.29 -6.41 -1.31
CA ARG A 54 -15.50 -7.70 -1.96
C ARG A 54 -15.45 -8.87 -0.97
N ALA A 55 -14.92 -8.64 0.22
CA ALA A 55 -14.85 -9.69 1.24
C ALA A 55 -16.22 -9.94 1.86
N ASP A 56 -16.43 -11.16 2.34
CA ASP A 56 -17.66 -11.53 3.04
C ASP A 56 -17.68 -10.96 4.45
N GLU A 57 -18.89 -10.73 4.96
CA GLU A 57 -19.08 -10.40 6.37
C GLU A 57 -18.78 -11.62 7.26
N PRO A 58 -18.25 -11.46 8.48
CA PRO A 58 -17.94 -10.18 9.15
C PRO A 58 -16.56 -9.63 8.81
N LYS A 59 -15.77 -10.31 7.99
CA LYS A 59 -14.39 -9.93 7.67
C LYS A 59 -14.33 -8.55 7.00
N GLN A 60 -15.25 -8.27 6.09
CA GLN A 60 -15.33 -6.97 5.43
C GLN A 60 -15.42 -5.84 6.47
N CYS A 61 -16.36 -5.97 7.40
CA CYS A 61 -16.59 -4.98 8.44
C CYS A 61 -15.36 -4.79 9.33
N GLN A 62 -14.70 -5.90 9.68
CA GLN A 62 -13.49 -5.87 10.51
C GLN A 62 -12.36 -5.12 9.81
N MET A 63 -12.13 -5.39 8.53
CA MET A 63 -11.05 -4.75 7.78
C MET A 63 -11.34 -3.26 7.55
N VAL A 64 -12.56 -2.92 7.14
CA VAL A 64 -12.96 -1.52 6.95
C VAL A 64 -12.84 -0.74 8.27
N GLY A 65 -13.16 -1.38 9.39
CA GLY A 65 -13.05 -0.77 10.71
C GLY A 65 -11.64 -0.32 11.09
N LEU A 66 -10.60 -0.90 10.48
CA LEU A 66 -9.23 -0.47 10.75
C LEU A 66 -8.96 0.97 10.30
N ILE A 67 -9.65 1.42 9.26
CA ILE A 67 -9.46 2.77 8.73
C ILE A 67 -9.80 3.80 9.82
N GLU A 68 -10.94 3.63 10.48
CA GLU A 68 -11.36 4.51 11.57
C GLU A 68 -10.51 4.29 12.82
N LYS A 69 -10.28 3.03 13.18
CA LYS A 69 -9.54 2.68 14.39
C LYS A 69 -8.15 3.33 14.45
N TYR A 70 -7.46 3.38 13.32
CA TYR A 70 -6.10 3.91 13.24
C TYR A 70 -6.03 5.29 12.60
N ASP A 71 -7.19 5.93 12.40
CA ASP A 71 -7.28 7.29 11.85
C ASP A 71 -6.50 7.41 10.53
N MET A 72 -6.69 6.45 9.64
CA MET A 72 -6.01 6.46 8.34
C MET A 72 -6.53 7.59 7.47
N ARG A 73 -5.62 8.29 6.83
CA ARG A 73 -5.97 9.32 5.85
C ARG A 73 -6.37 8.63 4.56
N PHE A 74 -7.39 9.18 3.89
CA PHE A 74 -8.02 8.52 2.75
C PHE A 74 -7.69 9.26 1.45
N LEU A 75 -7.15 8.54 0.47
CA LEU A 75 -6.84 9.08 -0.85
C LEU A 75 -7.96 8.76 -1.83
N GLU A 76 -8.49 9.80 -2.46
CA GLU A 76 -9.54 9.65 -3.47
C GLU A 76 -8.96 9.21 -4.81
N GLN A 77 -9.78 8.57 -5.63
CA GLN A 77 -9.40 8.23 -7.00
C GLN A 77 -9.46 9.48 -7.88
N ASN A 78 -8.54 9.59 -8.84
CA ASN A 78 -8.54 10.69 -9.81
C ASN A 78 -7.83 10.30 -11.11
N ASN A 79 -7.95 11.16 -12.13
CA ASN A 79 -7.38 10.88 -13.44
C ASN A 79 -5.84 10.87 -13.43
N THR A 80 -5.21 11.68 -12.60
CA THR A 80 -3.75 11.73 -12.51
C THR A 80 -3.20 10.39 -12.04
N ILE A 81 -3.85 9.79 -11.03
CA ILE A 81 -3.48 8.44 -10.54
C ILE A 81 -3.66 7.41 -11.66
N ARG A 82 -4.82 7.45 -12.34
CA ARG A 82 -5.09 6.48 -13.42
C ARG A 82 -4.08 6.61 -14.57
N THR A 83 -3.70 7.83 -14.90
CA THR A 83 -2.72 8.07 -15.96
C THR A 83 -1.37 7.46 -15.61
N LEU A 84 -0.89 7.69 -14.41
CA LEU A 84 0.39 7.13 -13.97
C LEU A 84 0.34 5.59 -13.90
N ALA A 85 -0.74 5.03 -13.36
CA ALA A 85 -0.93 3.58 -13.32
C ALA A 85 -0.94 2.98 -14.73
N GLY A 86 -1.59 3.67 -15.68
CA GLY A 86 -1.61 3.27 -17.08
C GLY A 86 -0.22 3.23 -17.70
N MET A 87 0.66 4.12 -17.30
CA MET A 87 2.07 4.11 -17.75
C MET A 87 2.80 2.87 -17.23
N TYR A 88 2.60 2.49 -15.96
CA TYR A 88 3.20 1.28 -15.41
C TYR A 88 2.77 0.04 -16.20
N VAL A 89 1.50 -0.01 -16.59
CA VAL A 89 0.96 -1.13 -17.38
C VAL A 89 1.50 -1.10 -18.80
N SER A 90 1.45 0.06 -19.47
CA SER A 90 1.87 0.16 -20.89
C SER A 90 3.35 -0.09 -21.07
N GLU A 91 4.17 0.15 -20.06
CA GLU A 91 5.60 -0.13 -20.11
C GLU A 91 5.96 -1.55 -19.63
N GLY A 92 4.96 -2.39 -19.40
CA GLY A 92 5.16 -3.79 -19.08
C GLY A 92 5.64 -4.07 -17.66
N ILE A 93 5.49 -3.10 -16.77
CA ILE A 93 5.92 -3.27 -15.37
C ILE A 93 4.94 -4.15 -14.62
N ILE A 94 3.65 -3.87 -14.78
CA ILE A 94 2.56 -4.62 -14.14
C ILE A 94 1.59 -5.07 -15.24
N PRO A 95 1.17 -6.34 -15.25
CA PRO A 95 0.20 -6.81 -16.26
C PRO A 95 -1.12 -6.04 -16.18
N GLU A 96 -1.76 -5.83 -17.34
CA GLU A 96 -3.01 -5.10 -17.43
C GLU A 96 -4.11 -5.67 -16.52
N LYS A 97 -4.20 -6.99 -16.41
CA LYS A 97 -5.20 -7.64 -15.55
C LYS A 97 -4.97 -7.36 -14.07
N HIS A 98 -3.82 -6.80 -13.71
CA HIS A 98 -3.47 -6.40 -12.35
C HIS A 98 -3.37 -4.89 -12.21
N LEU A 99 -4.19 -4.17 -12.97
CA LEU A 99 -4.21 -2.70 -12.96
C LEU A 99 -4.39 -2.13 -11.55
N THR A 100 -5.15 -2.80 -10.68
CA THR A 100 -5.35 -2.32 -9.32
C THR A 100 -4.03 -2.25 -8.54
N ASP A 101 -3.12 -3.19 -8.78
CA ASP A 101 -1.78 -3.15 -8.16
C ASP A 101 -1.02 -1.89 -8.61
N ALA A 102 -1.12 -1.54 -9.88
CA ALA A 102 -0.53 -0.31 -10.42
C ALA A 102 -1.18 0.93 -9.81
N LEU A 103 -2.49 0.91 -9.60
CA LEU A 103 -3.23 2.01 -9.00
C LEU A 103 -2.80 2.28 -7.56
N HIS A 104 -2.49 1.23 -6.79
CA HIS A 104 -1.98 1.39 -5.42
C HIS A 104 -0.65 2.16 -5.41
N ILE A 105 0.28 1.78 -6.26
CA ILE A 105 1.58 2.46 -6.34
C ILE A 105 1.41 3.90 -6.82
N ALA A 106 0.60 4.10 -7.86
CA ALA A 106 0.34 5.42 -8.43
C ALA A 106 -0.34 6.35 -7.42
N ALA A 107 -1.30 5.84 -6.64
CA ALA A 107 -2.00 6.63 -5.63
C ALA A 107 -1.03 7.22 -4.61
N ALA A 108 -0.12 6.39 -4.12
CA ALA A 108 0.89 6.83 -3.17
C ALA A 108 1.86 7.83 -3.82
N THR A 109 2.26 7.57 -5.04
CA THR A 109 3.22 8.40 -5.77
C THR A 109 2.66 9.79 -6.06
N VAL A 110 1.46 9.86 -6.61
CA VAL A 110 0.81 11.14 -6.97
C VAL A 110 0.55 11.99 -5.72
N ASN A 111 0.26 11.35 -4.60
CA ASN A 111 -0.01 12.05 -3.34
C ASN A 111 1.25 12.30 -2.50
N ASP A 112 2.40 12.06 -3.08
CA ASP A 112 3.69 12.40 -2.48
C ASP A 112 3.98 11.70 -1.15
N LEU A 113 3.51 10.45 -1.03
CA LEU A 113 3.80 9.62 0.13
C LEU A 113 5.23 9.09 0.07
N ASP A 114 5.69 8.49 1.16
CA ASP A 114 7.09 8.05 1.26
C ASP A 114 7.26 6.55 0.98
N VAL A 115 6.29 5.72 1.36
CA VAL A 115 6.42 4.27 1.26
C VAL A 115 5.06 3.63 0.92
N VAL A 116 5.09 2.65 0.03
CA VAL A 116 3.97 1.71 -0.19
C VAL A 116 4.30 0.45 0.61
N VAL A 117 3.37 0.02 1.45
CA VAL A 117 3.53 -1.17 2.30
C VAL A 117 2.57 -2.26 1.82
N SER A 118 3.10 -3.43 1.48
CA SER A 118 2.30 -4.51 0.89
C SER A 118 2.94 -5.87 1.12
N TYR A 119 2.10 -6.92 1.17
CA TYR A 119 2.54 -8.32 1.12
C TYR A 119 2.42 -8.91 -0.28
N ASN A 120 2.08 -8.10 -1.29
CA ASN A 120 1.96 -8.58 -2.66
C ASN A 120 3.35 -8.68 -3.29
N PHE A 121 4.00 -9.83 -3.10
CA PHE A 121 5.35 -10.10 -3.63
C PHE A 121 5.34 -10.45 -5.11
N GLN A 122 4.17 -10.71 -5.67
CA GLN A 122 4.05 -11.09 -7.07
C GLN A 122 4.10 -9.88 -8.01
N HIS A 123 3.47 -8.75 -7.62
CA HIS A 123 3.35 -7.60 -8.51
C HIS A 123 3.78 -6.26 -7.90
N ILE A 124 3.85 -6.12 -6.58
CA ILE A 124 4.16 -4.85 -5.93
C ILE A 124 5.54 -4.87 -5.28
N VAL A 125 5.74 -5.71 -4.26
CA VAL A 125 7.01 -5.82 -3.55
C VAL A 125 7.90 -6.79 -4.32
N LYS A 126 8.41 -6.34 -5.44
CA LYS A 126 9.16 -7.15 -6.38
C LYS A 126 10.22 -6.27 -7.03
N ARG A 127 11.43 -6.80 -7.15
CA ARG A 127 12.58 -6.04 -7.66
C ARG A 127 12.29 -5.31 -8.97
N LYS A 128 11.68 -5.99 -9.93
CA LYS A 128 11.31 -5.39 -11.21
C LYS A 128 10.39 -4.20 -11.03
N THR A 129 9.33 -4.37 -10.24
CA THR A 129 8.35 -3.31 -9.98
C THR A 129 9.02 -2.12 -9.30
N VAL A 130 9.79 -2.37 -8.24
CA VAL A 130 10.45 -1.31 -7.48
C VAL A 130 11.38 -0.50 -8.38
N THR A 131 12.21 -1.18 -9.16
CA THR A 131 13.21 -0.53 -10.00
C THR A 131 12.57 0.25 -11.15
N MET A 132 11.62 -0.36 -11.85
CA MET A 132 11.04 0.22 -13.06
C MET A 132 10.01 1.32 -12.76
N THR A 133 9.23 1.19 -11.69
CA THR A 133 8.32 2.27 -11.30
C THR A 133 9.11 3.50 -10.88
N GLU A 134 10.27 3.32 -10.24
CA GLU A 134 11.13 4.46 -9.88
C GLU A 134 11.56 5.23 -11.12
N VAL A 135 11.98 4.52 -12.18
CA VAL A 135 12.38 5.16 -13.44
C VAL A 135 11.22 5.99 -14.02
N VAL A 136 10.02 5.41 -14.10
CA VAL A 136 8.85 6.10 -14.62
C VAL A 136 8.51 7.31 -13.74
N ASN A 137 8.50 7.13 -12.43
CA ASN A 137 8.15 8.20 -11.50
C ASN A 137 9.08 9.40 -11.64
N LEU A 138 10.38 9.16 -11.68
CA LEU A 138 11.36 10.24 -11.83
C LEU A 138 11.23 10.94 -13.18
N ARG A 139 11.00 10.18 -14.25
CA ARG A 139 10.77 10.73 -15.59
C ARG A 139 9.55 11.64 -15.62
N GLU A 140 8.48 11.26 -14.91
CA GLU A 140 7.23 12.03 -14.86
C GLU A 140 7.24 13.14 -13.80
N GLY A 141 8.36 13.39 -13.15
CA GLY A 141 8.51 14.49 -12.21
C GLY A 141 8.08 14.18 -10.78
N TYR A 142 7.88 12.92 -10.45
CA TYR A 142 7.54 12.51 -9.08
C TYR A 142 8.81 12.16 -8.30
N LYS A 143 8.74 12.29 -6.98
CA LYS A 143 9.85 11.90 -6.13
C LYS A 143 9.94 10.37 -6.03
N ARG A 144 11.07 9.90 -5.53
CA ARG A 144 11.30 8.50 -5.25
C ARG A 144 10.37 8.03 -4.14
N ILE A 145 9.75 6.85 -4.31
CA ILE A 145 8.91 6.23 -3.31
C ILE A 145 9.47 4.85 -2.96
N GLY A 146 9.48 4.49 -1.67
CA GLY A 146 9.87 3.16 -1.24
C GLY A 146 8.72 2.19 -1.39
N ILE A 147 9.03 0.92 -1.65
CA ILE A 147 8.04 -0.17 -1.71
C ILE A 147 8.59 -1.31 -0.86
N PHE A 148 7.91 -1.61 0.26
CA PHE A 148 8.39 -2.58 1.23
C PHE A 148 7.25 -3.42 1.77
N SER A 149 7.59 -4.61 2.27
CA SER A 149 6.67 -5.41 3.06
C SER A 149 6.60 -4.87 4.50
N PRO A 150 5.54 -5.19 5.26
CA PRO A 150 5.52 -4.86 6.68
C PRO A 150 6.74 -5.37 7.44
N THR A 151 7.22 -6.56 7.11
CA THR A 151 8.41 -7.16 7.75
C THR A 151 9.64 -6.28 7.57
N GLU A 152 9.76 -5.63 6.41
CA GLU A 152 10.89 -4.74 6.11
C GLU A 152 10.75 -3.36 6.75
N VAL A 153 9.51 -2.91 6.95
CA VAL A 153 9.22 -1.57 7.47
C VAL A 153 9.35 -1.50 8.99
N ILE A 154 8.91 -2.54 9.70
CA ILE A 154 8.93 -2.54 11.17
C ILE A 154 10.36 -2.46 11.68
N GLU A 155 10.53 -1.75 12.80
CA GLU A 155 11.83 -1.66 13.43
C GLU A 155 12.11 -2.92 14.23
N SER A 156 13.26 -3.53 13.96
CA SER A 156 13.71 -4.67 14.73
C SER A 156 14.43 -4.18 15.99
N ASP A 157 14.15 -4.87 17.07
CA ASP A 157 14.80 -4.60 18.37
C ASP A 157 16.26 -5.02 18.36
#